data_2c06075cce711179acb0cdf57f0244e7
#
_entry.id   2c06075cce711179acb0cdf57f0244e7
#
_cell.length_a   1.000
_cell.length_b   1.000
_cell.length_c   1.000
_cell.angle_alpha   90.00
_cell.angle_beta   90.00
_cell.angle_gamma   90.00
#
_symmetry.space_group_name_H-M   'P 1'
#
loop_
_entity.id
_entity.type
_entity.pdbx_description
1 polymer ?
#
loop_
_entity_poly.entity_id
_entity_poly.type
_entity_poly.pdbx_seq_one_letter_code
_entity_poly.pdbx_strand_id
1 'polypeptide(L)'
;MKKIQLSITMILGVIISILSSCRGDEHIVVSDVQIIRDKIDPNSKIAGMYLVNEGNMGSNKCTLDFLDYTEGIYMRNIYPERNPTVVKELGDVGNDVQIYGNKLYIIVNCSNKVEVLDARTGVRIKQIEIPNCRYICFRREHAYVSSYVAGVLIDPNAPLGAVFKIDTASLQVVDKVTVGYQPEEMVVLGDYLYVANSGGYRVPYYDNTVSVVEFESFHQEQQIVVGLNLHRIKADKYGKLWVSSRGNYNDIYSPYGSVPSNLFVLDKRVGYNEMIVTDTINVPCSNMAIHGDSLYLYSHDYDNITQQSTLTYGIINIKTKKVVSKNFITDGTEKEIKMPYGISIHPETGDIYVTDAKNYVSTGTLSCYNKEGKRKWRVSTGDIPAHMVYLKK
;
A
#
# COMPACT_ATOMS: atom_id res chain seq x y z
N MET A 1 1.55 -56.10 44.32
CA MET A 1 2.27 -56.06 43.05
C MET A 1 1.33 -55.97 41.83
N LYS A 2 0.27 -56.78 41.66
CA LYS A 2 -0.64 -56.68 40.48
C LYS A 2 -1.39 -55.34 40.32
N LYS A 3 -1.79 -54.64 41.40
CA LYS A 3 -2.46 -53.34 41.34
C LYS A 3 -1.54 -52.23 40.90
N ILE A 4 -0.26 -52.26 41.26
CA ILE A 4 0.75 -51.22 40.84
C ILE A 4 1.12 -51.40 39.36
N GLN A 5 1.24 -52.64 38.86
CA GLN A 5 1.46 -52.93 37.45
C GLN A 5 0.31 -52.45 36.56
N LEU A 6 -0.96 -52.64 37.00
CA LEU A 6 -2.12 -52.16 36.24
C LEU A 6 -2.18 -50.61 36.16
N SER A 7 -1.82 -49.92 37.26
CA SER A 7 -1.77 -48.46 37.27
C SER A 7 -0.66 -47.91 36.37
N ILE A 8 0.53 -48.53 36.33
CA ILE A 8 1.63 -48.15 35.47
C ILE A 8 1.30 -48.35 33.99
N THR A 9 0.63 -49.48 33.65
CA THR A 9 0.20 -49.75 32.28
C THR A 9 -0.88 -48.76 31.80
N MET A 10 -1.80 -48.37 32.70
CA MET A 10 -2.83 -47.38 32.39
C MET A 10 -2.24 -45.96 32.18
N ILE A 11 -1.27 -45.56 33.01
CA ILE A 11 -0.56 -44.29 32.86
C ILE A 11 0.29 -44.25 31.57
N LEU A 12 0.95 -45.34 31.23
CA LEU A 12 1.74 -45.45 30.00
C LEU A 12 0.83 -45.41 28.75
N GLY A 13 -0.36 -46.05 28.79
CA GLY A 13 -1.36 -45.98 27.73
C GLY A 13 -1.91 -44.58 27.51
N VAL A 14 -2.14 -43.78 28.57
CA VAL A 14 -2.59 -42.41 28.50
C VAL A 14 -1.48 -41.47 27.94
N ILE A 15 -0.23 -41.68 28.34
CA ILE A 15 0.91 -40.93 27.81
C ILE A 15 1.12 -41.18 26.30
N ILE A 16 0.97 -42.44 25.84
CA ILE A 16 1.10 -42.77 24.43
C ILE A 16 -0.06 -42.18 23.61
N SER A 17 -1.28 -42.13 24.14
CA SER A 17 -2.42 -41.49 23.45
C SER A 17 -2.30 -39.94 23.38
N ILE A 18 -1.62 -39.33 24.35
CA ILE A 18 -1.34 -37.88 24.31
C ILE A 18 -0.25 -37.54 23.26
N LEU A 19 0.72 -38.43 23.07
CA LEU A 19 1.79 -38.24 22.08
C LEU A 19 1.35 -38.51 20.63
N SER A 20 0.24 -39.25 20.41
CA SER A 20 -0.32 -39.43 19.06
C SER A 20 -1.36 -38.39 18.66
N SER A 21 -1.66 -37.42 19.52
CA SER A 21 -2.59 -36.30 19.23
C SER A 21 -1.96 -35.12 18.48
N CYS A 22 -0.66 -35.16 18.18
CA CYS A 22 0.00 -34.19 17.28
C CYS A 22 0.11 -34.75 15.85
N ARG A 23 -1.00 -35.20 15.27
CA ARG A 23 -1.17 -35.11 13.82
C ARG A 23 -1.81 -33.76 13.53
N GLY A 24 -0.98 -32.77 13.28
CA GLY A 24 -1.43 -31.62 12.55
C GLY A 24 -1.79 -32.10 11.14
N ASP A 25 -3.07 -32.31 10.89
CA ASP A 25 -3.55 -32.28 9.52
C ASP A 25 -3.17 -30.92 9.01
N GLU A 26 -2.12 -30.85 8.18
CA GLU A 26 -1.75 -29.64 7.46
C GLU A 26 -2.88 -29.38 6.47
N HIS A 27 -3.93 -28.69 6.92
CA HIS A 27 -4.97 -28.20 6.05
C HIS A 27 -4.32 -27.13 5.15
N ILE A 28 -3.94 -27.54 3.94
CA ILE A 28 -3.55 -26.61 2.90
C ILE A 28 -4.77 -25.75 2.60
N VAL A 29 -4.66 -24.46 2.88
CA VAL A 29 -5.70 -23.47 2.52
C VAL A 29 -5.57 -23.21 1.02
N VAL A 30 -6.47 -23.78 0.24
CA VAL A 30 -6.49 -23.59 -1.22
C VAL A 30 -7.03 -22.22 -1.56
N SER A 31 -6.41 -21.55 -2.53
CA SER A 31 -6.83 -20.25 -3.03
C SER A 31 -8.21 -20.34 -3.72
N ASP A 32 -9.05 -19.34 -3.51
CA ASP A 32 -10.33 -19.20 -4.22
C ASP A 32 -10.08 -18.60 -5.60
N VAL A 33 -10.54 -19.27 -6.66
CA VAL A 33 -10.26 -18.91 -8.05
C VAL A 33 -11.50 -18.38 -8.74
N GLN A 34 -11.37 -17.21 -9.38
CA GLN A 34 -12.41 -16.57 -10.19
C GLN A 34 -11.92 -16.42 -11.65
N ILE A 35 -12.73 -16.84 -12.60
CA ILE A 35 -12.40 -16.79 -14.03
C ILE A 35 -12.80 -15.41 -14.58
N ILE A 36 -11.86 -14.65 -15.11
CA ILE A 36 -12.12 -13.32 -15.69
C ILE A 36 -12.25 -13.35 -17.24
N ARG A 37 -11.74 -14.42 -17.90
CA ARG A 37 -11.75 -14.59 -19.36
C ARG A 37 -11.11 -13.48 -20.20
N ASP A 38 -10.51 -12.49 -19.54
CA ASP A 38 -9.82 -11.36 -20.14
C ASP A 38 -8.31 -11.65 -20.10
N LYS A 39 -7.82 -12.29 -21.16
CA LYS A 39 -6.39 -12.60 -21.32
C LYS A 39 -5.70 -11.44 -21.99
N ILE A 40 -4.58 -11.04 -21.44
CA ILE A 40 -3.70 -10.06 -22.09
C ILE A 40 -2.96 -10.69 -23.26
N ASP A 41 -2.59 -9.86 -24.23
CA ASP A 41 -1.76 -10.24 -25.38
C ASP A 41 -0.60 -11.15 -24.95
N PRO A 42 -0.42 -12.33 -25.57
CA PRO A 42 0.70 -13.23 -25.30
C PRO A 42 2.10 -12.56 -25.39
N ASN A 43 2.21 -11.49 -26.17
CA ASN A 43 3.43 -10.69 -26.29
C ASN A 43 3.62 -9.66 -25.17
N SER A 44 2.66 -9.48 -24.29
CA SER A 44 2.79 -8.60 -23.11
C SER A 44 4.00 -9.02 -22.28
N LYS A 45 4.73 -8.03 -21.77
CA LYS A 45 5.84 -8.24 -20.83
C LYS A 45 5.35 -8.44 -19.39
N ILE A 46 4.03 -8.29 -19.16
CA ILE A 46 3.40 -8.46 -17.84
C ILE A 46 2.78 -9.84 -17.74
N ALA A 47 3.20 -10.63 -16.75
CA ALA A 47 2.68 -11.96 -16.48
C ALA A 47 1.44 -11.92 -15.59
N GLY A 48 1.41 -11.01 -14.62
CA GLY A 48 0.33 -10.93 -13.65
C GLY A 48 0.38 -9.66 -12.81
N MET A 49 -0.49 -9.60 -11.81
CA MET A 49 -0.56 -8.50 -10.86
C MET A 49 -0.84 -9.05 -9.46
N TYR A 50 -0.03 -8.69 -8.49
CA TYR A 50 -0.31 -8.91 -7.08
C TYR A 50 -1.20 -7.79 -6.54
N LEU A 51 -2.14 -8.15 -5.68
CA LEU A 51 -2.97 -7.23 -4.91
C LEU A 51 -2.86 -7.59 -3.42
N VAL A 52 -2.45 -6.62 -2.60
CA VAL A 52 -2.51 -6.74 -1.15
C VAL A 52 -3.84 -6.19 -0.65
N ASN A 53 -4.52 -7.00 0.15
CA ASN A 53 -5.68 -6.60 0.92
C ASN A 53 -5.22 -6.27 2.34
N GLU A 54 -5.45 -5.04 2.79
CA GLU A 54 -4.94 -4.56 4.09
C GLU A 54 -5.49 -5.39 5.25
N GLY A 55 -6.77 -5.72 5.22
CA GLY A 55 -7.51 -6.22 6.37
C GLY A 55 -7.75 -5.13 7.43
N ASN A 56 -8.67 -5.37 8.34
CA ASN A 56 -8.93 -4.46 9.45
C ASN A 56 -7.84 -4.53 10.51
N MET A 57 -7.42 -3.38 11.03
CA MET A 57 -6.48 -3.28 12.14
C MET A 57 -6.97 -4.11 13.35
N GLY A 58 -6.11 -4.95 13.89
CA GLY A 58 -6.41 -5.87 14.99
C GLY A 58 -7.10 -7.17 14.56
N SER A 59 -7.41 -7.37 13.28
CA SER A 59 -8.08 -8.58 12.78
C SER A 59 -7.15 -9.68 12.30
N ASN A 60 -5.89 -9.34 12.01
CA ASN A 60 -4.89 -10.25 11.41
C ASN A 60 -5.36 -10.85 10.07
N LYS A 61 -6.04 -10.04 9.23
CA LYS A 61 -6.66 -10.47 7.97
C LYS A 61 -6.01 -9.91 6.71
N CYS A 62 -4.75 -9.47 6.79
CA CYS A 62 -4.00 -9.13 5.59
C CYS A 62 -3.88 -10.36 4.69
N THR A 63 -4.19 -10.21 3.41
CA THR A 63 -4.10 -11.28 2.41
C THR A 63 -3.41 -10.81 1.14
N LEU A 64 -2.88 -11.75 0.37
CA LEU A 64 -2.26 -11.53 -0.93
C LEU A 64 -3.06 -12.24 -2.01
N ASP A 65 -3.55 -11.51 -2.99
CA ASP A 65 -4.23 -12.04 -4.15
C ASP A 65 -3.33 -11.94 -5.39
N PHE A 66 -3.59 -12.75 -6.42
CA PHE A 66 -2.85 -12.71 -7.67
C PHE A 66 -3.78 -12.83 -8.89
N LEU A 67 -3.64 -11.89 -9.80
CA LEU A 67 -4.26 -11.91 -11.12
C LEU A 67 -3.25 -12.47 -12.13
N ASP A 68 -3.54 -13.66 -12.68
CA ASP A 68 -2.77 -14.28 -13.75
C ASP A 68 -3.35 -13.87 -15.11
N TYR A 69 -2.59 -13.09 -15.86
CA TYR A 69 -3.02 -12.64 -17.18
C TYR A 69 -2.87 -13.73 -18.26
N THR A 70 -2.01 -14.71 -18.04
CA THR A 70 -1.81 -15.81 -19.00
C THR A 70 -3.01 -16.74 -19.01
N GLU A 71 -3.48 -17.10 -17.80
CA GLU A 71 -4.62 -18.00 -17.65
C GLU A 71 -5.97 -17.26 -17.66
N GLY A 72 -5.99 -15.95 -17.39
CA GLY A 72 -7.20 -15.15 -17.26
C GLY A 72 -7.99 -15.52 -16.01
N ILE A 73 -7.28 -15.69 -14.89
CA ILE A 73 -7.85 -16.05 -13.60
C ILE A 73 -7.39 -15.09 -12.51
N TYR A 74 -8.25 -14.93 -11.50
CA TYR A 74 -7.93 -14.20 -10.28
C TYR A 74 -7.98 -15.15 -9.09
N MET A 75 -6.87 -15.23 -8.35
CA MET A 75 -6.68 -16.12 -7.21
C MET A 75 -6.64 -15.30 -5.92
N ARG A 76 -7.53 -15.62 -4.98
CA ARG A 76 -7.60 -14.94 -3.69
C ARG A 76 -6.78 -15.68 -2.65
N ASN A 77 -6.11 -14.91 -1.76
CA ASN A 77 -5.39 -15.41 -0.60
C ASN A 77 -4.39 -16.53 -0.92
N ILE A 78 -3.50 -16.27 -1.86
CA ILE A 78 -2.50 -17.24 -2.33
C ILE A 78 -1.39 -17.53 -1.32
N TYR A 79 -1.19 -16.67 -0.30
CA TYR A 79 -0.05 -16.78 0.62
C TYR A 79 -0.02 -18.10 1.40
N PRO A 80 -1.11 -18.56 2.07
CA PRO A 80 -1.09 -19.82 2.84
C PRO A 80 -0.94 -21.07 1.96
N GLU A 81 -1.49 -21.05 0.74
CA GLU A 81 -1.34 -22.17 -0.20
C GLU A 81 0.12 -22.34 -0.64
N ARG A 82 0.79 -21.24 -0.94
CA ARG A 82 2.19 -21.23 -1.40
C ARG A 82 3.20 -21.38 -0.26
N ASN A 83 2.77 -21.21 0.98
CA ASN A 83 3.60 -21.25 2.19
C ASN A 83 3.00 -22.14 3.30
N PRO A 84 2.73 -23.44 3.02
CA PRO A 84 2.00 -24.32 3.94
C PRO A 84 2.75 -24.61 5.25
N THR A 85 4.07 -24.41 5.29
CA THR A 85 4.92 -24.67 6.46
C THR A 85 5.16 -23.45 7.35
N VAL A 86 4.61 -22.30 7.00
CA VAL A 86 4.68 -21.06 7.81
C VAL A 86 3.31 -20.70 8.36
N VAL A 87 3.26 -19.65 9.18
CA VAL A 87 1.98 -19.10 9.69
C VAL A 87 1.07 -18.76 8.51
N LYS A 88 -0.19 -19.21 8.58
CA LYS A 88 -1.16 -19.08 7.48
C LYS A 88 -1.54 -17.64 7.17
N GLU A 89 -1.54 -16.79 8.18
CA GLU A 89 -1.88 -15.38 8.05
C GLU A 89 -0.65 -14.58 7.58
N LEU A 90 -0.84 -13.75 6.57
CA LEU A 90 0.20 -12.82 6.13
C LEU A 90 0.50 -11.76 7.21
N GLY A 91 -0.50 -11.39 8.01
CA GLY A 91 -0.38 -10.51 9.16
C GLY A 91 -1.52 -9.52 9.30
N ASP A 92 -1.27 -8.43 10.03
CA ASP A 92 -2.23 -7.38 10.33
C ASP A 92 -1.86 -6.08 9.61
N VAL A 93 -2.75 -5.57 8.77
CA VAL A 93 -2.67 -4.38 7.93
C VAL A 93 -1.53 -4.42 6.89
N GLY A 94 -1.84 -4.90 5.68
CA GLY A 94 -0.95 -4.87 4.52
C GLY A 94 -0.93 -3.49 3.87
N ASN A 95 0.14 -2.71 4.07
CA ASN A 95 0.15 -1.29 3.74
C ASN A 95 0.78 -0.94 2.39
N ASP A 96 1.63 -1.80 1.82
CA ASP A 96 2.22 -1.62 0.50
C ASP A 96 2.72 -2.95 -0.08
N VAL A 97 2.87 -3.03 -1.39
CA VAL A 97 3.44 -4.17 -2.10
C VAL A 97 4.23 -3.72 -3.31
N GLN A 98 5.49 -4.15 -3.40
CA GLN A 98 6.36 -3.79 -4.51
C GLN A 98 7.21 -4.99 -4.97
N ILE A 99 7.59 -5.01 -6.25
CA ILE A 99 8.54 -5.99 -6.79
C ILE A 99 9.85 -5.29 -7.12
N TYR A 100 10.96 -5.88 -6.64
CA TYR A 100 12.29 -5.46 -7.02
C TYR A 100 13.19 -6.65 -7.31
N GLY A 101 13.76 -6.69 -8.53
CA GLY A 101 14.45 -7.87 -9.02
C GLY A 101 13.48 -9.06 -9.10
N ASN A 102 13.86 -10.16 -8.48
CA ASN A 102 13.04 -11.38 -8.37
C ASN A 102 12.27 -11.50 -7.05
N LYS A 103 12.19 -10.43 -6.26
CA LYS A 103 11.56 -10.45 -4.92
C LYS A 103 10.32 -9.58 -4.89
N LEU A 104 9.29 -10.09 -4.24
CA LEU A 104 8.06 -9.38 -3.85
C LEU A 104 8.19 -8.98 -2.38
N TYR A 105 8.07 -7.69 -2.09
CA TYR A 105 8.13 -7.13 -0.75
C TYR A 105 6.74 -6.67 -0.35
N ILE A 106 6.26 -7.14 0.79
CA ILE A 106 4.94 -6.77 1.34
C ILE A 106 5.17 -6.10 2.69
N ILE A 107 4.68 -4.88 2.80
CA ILE A 107 4.73 -4.11 4.05
C ILE A 107 3.51 -4.49 4.89
N VAL A 108 3.75 -5.08 6.07
CA VAL A 108 2.69 -5.47 7.00
C VAL A 108 2.80 -4.63 8.27
N ASN A 109 2.06 -3.53 8.27
CA ASN A 109 2.19 -2.40 9.19
C ASN A 109 2.06 -2.79 10.67
N CYS A 110 0.88 -3.27 11.08
CA CYS A 110 0.60 -3.58 12.49
C CYS A 110 1.29 -4.88 12.95
N SER A 111 1.83 -5.68 12.04
CA SER A 111 2.71 -6.80 12.36
C SER A 111 4.18 -6.41 12.41
N ASN A 112 4.53 -5.14 12.21
CA ASN A 112 5.90 -4.61 12.31
C ASN A 112 6.90 -5.33 11.42
N LYS A 113 6.52 -5.72 10.19
CA LYS A 113 7.38 -6.53 9.33
C LYS A 113 7.27 -6.18 7.85
N VAL A 114 8.35 -6.44 7.14
CA VAL A 114 8.37 -6.59 5.69
C VAL A 114 8.47 -8.08 5.38
N GLU A 115 7.45 -8.64 4.74
CA GLU A 115 7.46 -10.02 4.25
C GLU A 115 8.07 -10.03 2.86
N VAL A 116 9.10 -10.88 2.63
CA VAL A 116 9.80 -10.99 1.36
C VAL A 116 9.56 -12.37 0.75
N LEU A 117 8.97 -12.39 -0.44
CA LEU A 117 8.66 -13.60 -1.19
C LEU A 117 9.44 -13.63 -2.52
N ASP A 118 9.62 -14.80 -3.09
CA ASP A 118 9.98 -14.91 -4.51
C ASP A 118 8.83 -14.41 -5.37
N ALA A 119 9.10 -13.47 -6.28
CA ALA A 119 8.06 -12.77 -7.03
C ALA A 119 7.32 -13.66 -8.05
N ARG A 120 7.90 -14.79 -8.47
CA ARG A 120 7.27 -15.71 -9.43
C ARG A 120 6.44 -16.78 -8.74
N THR A 121 6.96 -17.31 -7.65
CA THR A 121 6.33 -18.43 -6.94
C THR A 121 5.45 -18.00 -5.78
N GLY A 122 5.69 -16.81 -5.20
CA GLY A 122 5.03 -16.35 -3.97
C GLY A 122 5.51 -17.10 -2.72
N VAL A 123 6.61 -17.86 -2.83
CA VAL A 123 7.21 -18.60 -1.72
C VAL A 123 8.04 -17.65 -0.86
N ARG A 124 7.87 -17.76 0.45
CA ARG A 124 8.56 -16.93 1.43
C ARG A 124 10.06 -17.13 1.40
N ILE A 125 10.80 -16.01 1.35
CA ILE A 125 12.26 -15.97 1.46
C ILE A 125 12.66 -15.55 2.87
N LYS A 126 12.09 -14.43 3.38
CA LYS A 126 12.47 -13.84 4.65
C LYS A 126 11.43 -12.87 5.19
N GLN A 127 11.46 -12.68 6.50
CA GLN A 127 10.80 -11.59 7.20
C GLN A 127 11.85 -10.63 7.74
N ILE A 128 11.59 -9.32 7.63
CA ILE A 128 12.44 -8.25 8.17
C ILE A 128 11.62 -7.45 9.16
N GLU A 129 12.12 -7.34 10.40
CA GLU A 129 11.44 -6.58 11.45
C GLU A 129 11.67 -5.08 11.26
N ILE A 130 10.60 -4.31 11.08
CA ILE A 130 10.62 -2.84 11.05
C ILE A 130 9.38 -2.34 11.78
N PRO A 131 9.54 -1.58 12.88
CA PRO A 131 8.42 -1.12 13.68
C PRO A 131 7.51 -0.22 12.84
N ASN A 132 6.22 -0.54 12.85
CA ASN A 132 5.17 0.24 12.20
C ASN A 132 5.53 0.76 10.79
N CYS A 133 6.00 -0.16 9.93
CA CYS A 133 6.40 0.12 8.55
C CYS A 133 5.21 0.53 7.68
N ARG A 134 5.41 1.46 6.72
CA ARG A 134 4.32 2.04 5.94
C ARG A 134 4.45 1.80 4.43
N TYR A 135 5.48 2.30 3.79
CA TYR A 135 5.70 2.22 2.34
C TYR A 135 7.11 1.81 2.03
N ILE A 136 7.34 1.26 0.84
CA ILE A 136 8.66 0.84 0.37
C ILE A 136 8.94 1.38 -1.03
N CYS A 137 10.18 1.82 -1.25
CA CYS A 137 10.69 2.13 -2.56
C CYS A 137 12.14 1.63 -2.71
N PHE A 138 12.70 1.68 -3.92
CA PHE A 138 13.98 1.06 -4.23
C PHE A 138 14.89 1.99 -5.01
N ARG A 139 16.20 1.90 -4.72
CA ARG A 139 17.24 2.51 -5.53
C ARG A 139 18.50 1.65 -5.46
N ARG A 140 19.00 1.20 -6.61
CA ARG A 140 20.17 0.30 -6.73
C ARG A 140 20.02 -0.93 -5.82
N GLU A 141 21.01 -1.23 -4.98
CA GLU A 141 21.04 -2.41 -4.12
C GLU A 141 20.22 -2.26 -2.82
N HIS A 142 19.45 -1.18 -2.67
CA HIS A 142 18.75 -0.89 -1.42
C HIS A 142 17.25 -0.70 -1.59
N ALA A 143 16.52 -1.18 -0.59
CA ALA A 143 15.14 -0.83 -0.32
C ALA A 143 15.08 0.20 0.82
N TYR A 144 14.11 1.10 0.75
CA TYR A 144 13.86 2.14 1.74
C TYR A 144 12.44 2.00 2.23
N VAL A 145 12.26 1.90 3.56
CA VAL A 145 10.96 1.66 4.19
C VAL A 145 10.65 2.79 5.16
N SER A 146 9.55 3.51 4.93
CA SER A 146 9.05 4.50 5.89
C SER A 146 8.42 3.82 7.10
N SER A 147 8.56 4.43 8.25
CA SER A 147 8.10 3.89 9.53
C SER A 147 7.69 5.01 10.48
N TYR A 148 6.57 4.82 11.16
CA TYR A 148 6.16 5.71 12.25
C TYR A 148 7.04 5.57 13.49
N VAL A 149 7.77 4.47 13.64
CA VAL A 149 8.59 4.08 14.79
C VAL A 149 7.76 3.82 16.07
N ALA A 150 6.62 4.49 16.21
CA ALA A 150 5.66 4.36 17.31
C ALA A 150 4.40 3.59 16.88
N GLY A 151 3.54 3.23 17.83
CA GLY A 151 2.27 2.54 17.55
C GLY A 151 1.28 3.39 16.74
N VAL A 152 0.32 2.72 16.09
CA VAL A 152 -0.80 3.36 15.38
C VAL A 152 -1.87 3.72 16.42
N LEU A 153 -1.70 4.85 17.07
CA LEU A 153 -2.67 5.39 18.04
C LEU A 153 -2.62 6.92 18.03
N ILE A 154 -3.71 7.56 18.41
CA ILE A 154 -3.78 9.02 18.52
C ILE A 154 -2.88 9.47 19.68
N ASP A 155 -1.79 10.14 19.34
CA ASP A 155 -0.83 10.69 20.30
C ASP A 155 -0.23 12.00 19.74
N PRO A 156 -0.60 13.17 20.26
CA PRO A 156 -0.04 14.45 19.84
C PRO A 156 1.47 14.56 20.11
N ASN A 157 2.01 13.72 21.00
CA ASN A 157 3.44 13.69 21.37
C ASN A 157 4.21 12.55 20.68
N ALA A 158 3.62 11.86 19.71
CA ALA A 158 4.30 10.79 18.96
C ALA A 158 5.67 11.28 18.46
N PRO A 159 6.71 10.43 18.48
CA PRO A 159 8.05 10.81 18.05
C PRO A 159 8.13 11.04 16.55
N LEU A 160 9.22 11.62 16.09
CA LEU A 160 9.58 11.67 14.68
C LEU A 160 9.67 10.26 14.10
N GLY A 161 9.26 10.11 12.84
CA GLY A 161 9.39 8.86 12.10
C GLY A 161 10.79 8.66 11.52
N ALA A 162 10.94 7.57 10.80
CA ALA A 162 12.23 7.22 10.19
C ALA A 162 12.03 6.55 8.82
N VAL A 163 13.09 6.53 8.03
CA VAL A 163 13.25 5.65 6.87
C VAL A 163 14.35 4.65 7.17
N PHE A 164 14.05 3.37 7.05
CA PHE A 164 14.98 2.26 7.21
C PHE A 164 15.55 1.87 5.85
N LYS A 165 16.87 1.70 5.78
CA LYS A 165 17.60 1.25 4.60
C LYS A 165 17.90 -0.24 4.73
N ILE A 166 17.50 -1.02 3.73
CA ILE A 166 17.66 -2.47 3.68
C ILE A 166 18.55 -2.81 2.49
N ASP A 167 19.56 -3.63 2.69
CA ASP A 167 20.31 -4.26 1.59
C ASP A 167 19.46 -5.37 0.96
N THR A 168 19.21 -5.29 -0.35
CA THR A 168 18.29 -6.21 -1.07
C THR A 168 18.88 -7.60 -1.31
N ALA A 169 20.18 -7.80 -1.16
CA ALA A 169 20.83 -9.10 -1.28
C ALA A 169 20.79 -9.88 0.03
N SER A 170 21.25 -9.28 1.12
CA SER A 170 21.27 -9.90 2.45
C SER A 170 19.92 -9.84 3.18
N LEU A 171 19.04 -8.93 2.78
CA LEU A 171 17.75 -8.64 3.41
C LEU A 171 17.95 -8.26 4.89
N GLN A 172 18.93 -7.42 5.16
CA GLN A 172 19.22 -6.86 6.49
C GLN A 172 19.00 -5.35 6.48
N VAL A 173 18.52 -4.82 7.60
CA VAL A 173 18.54 -3.38 7.83
C VAL A 173 20.00 -2.96 8.04
N VAL A 174 20.47 -2.02 7.21
CA VAL A 174 21.86 -1.56 7.24
C VAL A 174 22.00 -0.13 7.73
N ASP A 175 20.93 0.66 7.70
CA ASP A 175 20.95 2.05 8.16
C ASP A 175 19.53 2.56 8.42
N LYS A 176 19.38 3.73 9.07
CA LYS A 176 18.14 4.46 9.21
C LYS A 176 18.38 5.97 9.33
N VAL A 177 17.48 6.76 8.80
CA VAL A 177 17.45 8.22 8.93
C VAL A 177 16.14 8.69 9.55
N THR A 178 16.21 9.66 10.47
CA THR A 178 15.04 10.31 11.04
C THR A 178 14.48 11.32 10.04
N VAL A 179 13.14 11.36 9.90
CA VAL A 179 12.39 12.26 9.02
C VAL A 179 11.28 12.98 9.81
N GLY A 180 10.28 13.52 9.14
CA GLY A 180 9.15 14.14 9.82
C GLY A 180 8.23 13.16 10.56
N TYR A 181 7.11 13.67 11.06
CA TYR A 181 6.17 12.85 11.85
C TYR A 181 5.34 11.95 10.95
N GLN A 182 5.28 10.67 11.35
CA GLN A 182 4.42 9.66 10.70
C GLN A 182 4.56 9.67 9.17
N PRO A 183 5.75 9.32 8.65
CA PRO A 183 6.05 9.32 7.22
C PRO A 183 5.19 8.27 6.49
N GLU A 184 4.60 8.67 5.39
CA GLU A 184 3.77 7.87 4.50
C GLU A 184 4.53 7.48 3.23
N GLU A 185 3.92 7.69 2.05
CA GLU A 185 4.51 7.32 0.78
C GLU A 185 5.79 8.10 0.48
N MET A 186 6.69 7.43 -0.23
CA MET A 186 8.00 7.95 -0.62
C MET A 186 8.22 7.77 -2.10
N VAL A 187 9.05 8.63 -2.69
CA VAL A 187 9.46 8.51 -4.09
C VAL A 187 10.91 8.90 -4.28
N VAL A 188 11.57 8.15 -5.16
CA VAL A 188 12.95 8.43 -5.61
C VAL A 188 12.91 9.38 -6.79
N LEU A 189 13.65 10.48 -6.73
CA LEU A 189 13.86 11.39 -7.86
C LEU A 189 15.32 11.86 -7.88
N GLY A 190 16.09 11.42 -8.89
CA GLY A 190 17.52 11.69 -8.98
C GLY A 190 18.30 11.08 -7.81
N ASP A 191 19.05 11.91 -7.10
CA ASP A 191 19.88 11.50 -5.97
C ASP A 191 19.18 11.66 -4.61
N TYR A 192 17.88 11.89 -4.62
CA TYR A 192 17.11 12.16 -3.43
C TYR A 192 15.91 11.24 -3.27
N LEU A 193 15.62 10.92 -2.01
CA LEU A 193 14.38 10.32 -1.55
C LEU A 193 13.49 11.41 -0.96
N TYR A 194 12.28 11.52 -1.46
CA TYR A 194 11.26 12.45 -0.97
C TYR A 194 10.23 11.68 -0.16
N VAL A 195 9.97 12.11 1.07
CA VAL A 195 9.13 11.41 2.04
C VAL A 195 7.99 12.33 2.47
N ALA A 196 6.75 11.94 2.19
CA ALA A 196 5.57 12.67 2.64
C ALA A 196 5.33 12.40 4.15
N ASN A 197 5.31 13.45 4.98
CA ASN A 197 5.06 13.35 6.39
C ASN A 197 3.62 13.76 6.71
N SER A 198 2.85 12.88 7.34
CA SER A 198 1.44 13.14 7.63
C SER A 198 1.21 13.71 9.02
N GLY A 199 1.89 13.18 10.02
CA GLY A 199 1.51 13.38 11.41
C GLY A 199 0.05 12.96 11.67
N GLY A 200 -0.50 12.02 10.87
CA GLY A 200 -1.93 11.73 10.79
C GLY A 200 -2.58 11.28 12.09
N TYR A 201 -1.82 10.68 13.01
CA TYR A 201 -2.29 10.32 14.36
C TYR A 201 -1.85 11.30 15.45
N ARG A 202 -1.19 12.42 15.10
CA ARG A 202 -0.82 13.49 16.04
C ARG A 202 -1.92 14.56 16.18
N VAL A 203 -3.15 14.17 16.05
CA VAL A 203 -4.31 15.09 16.13
C VAL A 203 -4.21 15.96 17.38
N PRO A 204 -4.39 17.31 17.26
CA PRO A 204 -4.64 18.07 16.03
C PRO A 204 -3.36 18.58 15.33
N TYR A 205 -2.17 18.19 15.77
CA TYR A 205 -0.86 18.72 15.33
C TYR A 205 -0.27 17.90 14.18
N TYR A 206 -0.98 17.85 13.05
CA TYR A 206 -0.50 17.17 11.84
C TYR A 206 0.84 17.72 11.35
N ASP A 207 1.63 16.88 10.65
CA ASP A 207 2.81 17.35 9.91
C ASP A 207 2.37 17.97 8.58
N ASN A 208 3.24 18.82 8.01
CA ASN A 208 2.98 19.52 6.77
C ASN A 208 4.16 19.53 5.81
N THR A 209 5.11 18.60 6.00
CA THR A 209 6.40 18.63 5.32
C THR A 209 6.63 17.42 4.41
N VAL A 210 7.45 17.63 3.38
CA VAL A 210 8.17 16.58 2.66
C VAL A 210 9.62 16.61 3.11
N SER A 211 10.11 15.50 3.69
CA SER A 211 11.53 15.34 3.99
C SER A 211 12.32 14.96 2.74
N VAL A 212 13.47 15.59 2.54
CA VAL A 212 14.41 15.31 1.44
C VAL A 212 15.64 14.64 2.02
N VAL A 213 15.86 13.37 1.65
CA VAL A 213 16.99 12.56 2.10
C VAL A 213 17.94 12.33 0.94
N GLU A 214 19.19 12.71 1.10
CA GLU A 214 20.26 12.45 0.13
C GLU A 214 20.72 11.00 0.27
N PHE A 215 20.91 10.28 -0.85
CA PHE A 215 21.19 8.84 -0.80
C PHE A 215 22.63 8.48 -0.43
N GLU A 216 23.60 9.29 -0.79
CA GLU A 216 25.01 8.97 -0.57
C GLU A 216 25.37 9.09 0.93
N SER A 217 25.03 10.23 1.54
CA SER A 217 25.21 10.48 2.97
C SER A 217 24.16 9.82 3.85
N PHE A 218 23.01 9.48 3.27
CA PHE A 218 21.80 9.00 3.92
C PHE A 218 21.35 9.88 5.09
N HIS A 219 21.38 11.20 4.86
CA HIS A 219 20.92 12.21 5.81
C HIS A 219 19.77 13.02 5.25
N GLN A 220 18.90 13.52 6.14
CA GLN A 220 17.89 14.49 5.77
C GLN A 220 18.53 15.86 5.56
N GLU A 221 18.59 16.32 4.32
CA GLU A 221 19.15 17.63 3.98
C GLU A 221 18.16 18.77 4.16
N GLN A 222 16.87 18.52 3.87
CA GLN A 222 15.83 19.54 3.83
C GLN A 222 14.48 19.01 4.26
N GLN A 223 13.63 19.90 4.75
CA GLN A 223 12.18 19.73 4.85
C GLN A 223 11.48 20.83 4.05
N ILE A 224 10.62 20.44 3.12
CA ILE A 224 9.83 21.36 2.30
C ILE A 224 8.43 21.44 2.92
N VAL A 225 8.02 22.66 3.32
CA VAL A 225 6.64 22.90 3.75
C VAL A 225 5.73 22.85 2.53
N VAL A 226 4.72 21.96 2.55
CA VAL A 226 3.83 21.71 1.41
C VAL A 226 2.37 21.93 1.79
N GLY A 227 1.83 21.09 2.65
CA GLY A 227 0.44 21.11 3.05
C GLY A 227 0.17 20.14 4.20
N LEU A 228 -0.91 20.35 4.92
CA LEU A 228 -1.21 19.63 6.16
C LEU A 228 -1.59 18.16 5.89
N ASN A 229 -1.03 17.21 6.67
CA ASN A 229 -1.39 15.80 6.65
C ASN A 229 -1.15 15.17 5.25
N LEU A 230 0.10 15.18 4.80
CA LEU A 230 0.50 14.63 3.50
C LEU A 230 0.32 13.10 3.46
N HIS A 231 0.00 12.56 2.27
CA HIS A 231 -0.25 11.13 2.15
C HIS A 231 0.47 10.49 0.96
N ARG A 232 0.04 10.80 -0.26
CA ARG A 232 0.61 10.23 -1.48
C ARG A 232 1.63 11.17 -2.09
N ILE A 233 2.71 10.59 -2.62
CA ILE A 233 3.71 11.32 -3.38
C ILE A 233 4.14 10.51 -4.61
N LYS A 234 4.08 11.12 -5.79
CA LYS A 234 4.47 10.50 -7.05
C LYS A 234 5.38 11.42 -7.83
N ALA A 235 6.40 10.86 -8.46
CA ALA A 235 7.22 11.58 -9.45
C ALA A 235 6.65 11.38 -10.85
N ASP A 236 6.59 12.42 -11.64
CA ASP A 236 6.23 12.33 -13.05
C ASP A 236 7.48 12.27 -13.96
N LYS A 237 7.27 11.96 -15.22
CA LYS A 237 8.35 11.85 -16.22
C LYS A 237 9.05 13.17 -16.54
N TYR A 238 8.53 14.30 -16.07
CA TYR A 238 9.13 15.62 -16.22
C TYR A 238 9.97 16.04 -15.02
N GLY A 239 10.08 15.17 -14.01
CA GLY A 239 10.84 15.43 -12.79
C GLY A 239 10.10 16.26 -11.75
N LYS A 240 8.77 16.37 -11.84
CA LYS A 240 7.93 17.02 -10.83
C LYS A 240 7.40 16.00 -9.83
N LEU A 241 7.12 16.47 -8.62
CA LEU A 241 6.47 15.68 -7.59
C LEU A 241 5.01 16.14 -7.44
N TRP A 242 4.14 15.15 -7.33
CA TRP A 242 2.71 15.33 -7.08
C TRP A 242 2.43 14.81 -5.68
N VAL A 243 1.95 15.69 -4.79
CA VAL A 243 1.79 15.39 -3.35
C VAL A 243 0.36 15.65 -2.94
N SER A 244 -0.32 14.64 -2.40
CA SER A 244 -1.66 14.81 -1.84
C SER A 244 -1.59 15.18 -0.36
N SER A 245 -2.50 16.08 0.04
CA SER A 245 -2.76 16.47 1.42
C SER A 245 -4.19 16.09 1.78
N ARG A 246 -4.38 15.47 2.95
CA ARG A 246 -5.71 15.20 3.49
C ARG A 246 -6.32 16.43 4.18
N GLY A 247 -5.50 17.48 4.43
CA GLY A 247 -5.91 18.60 5.28
C GLY A 247 -6.20 18.15 6.70
N ASN A 248 -7.19 18.76 7.32
CA ASN A 248 -7.67 18.40 8.65
C ASN A 248 -9.15 18.00 8.68
N TYR A 249 -9.66 17.49 7.56
CA TYR A 249 -11.05 17.06 7.40
C TYR A 249 -12.05 18.19 7.68
N ASN A 250 -11.67 19.43 7.36
CA ASN A 250 -12.42 20.67 7.60
C ASN A 250 -12.78 20.91 9.08
N ASP A 251 -11.93 20.46 9.99
CA ASP A 251 -12.11 20.69 11.43
C ASP A 251 -11.88 22.18 11.78
N ILE A 252 -12.95 22.92 12.00
CA ILE A 252 -12.92 24.33 12.37
C ILE A 252 -12.36 24.60 13.78
N TYR A 253 -12.34 23.59 14.64
CA TYR A 253 -11.78 23.67 16.00
C TYR A 253 -10.28 23.37 16.06
N SER A 254 -9.70 22.96 14.93
CA SER A 254 -8.26 22.76 14.80
C SER A 254 -7.49 24.07 15.01
N PRO A 255 -6.29 24.05 15.59
CA PRO A 255 -5.42 25.23 15.69
C PRO A 255 -5.05 25.85 14.33
N TYR A 256 -5.25 25.12 13.24
CA TYR A 256 -5.01 25.57 11.86
C TYR A 256 -6.28 26.16 11.19
N GLY A 257 -7.44 26.17 11.88
CA GLY A 257 -8.74 26.39 11.24
C GLY A 257 -9.10 25.26 10.27
N SER A 258 -10.12 25.48 9.44
CA SER A 258 -10.50 24.50 8.40
C SER A 258 -9.48 24.48 7.25
N VAL A 259 -8.83 23.34 7.03
CA VAL A 259 -7.86 23.11 5.95
C VAL A 259 -8.36 21.99 5.05
N PRO A 260 -8.75 22.28 3.80
CA PRO A 260 -9.24 21.27 2.87
C PRO A 260 -8.13 20.36 2.35
N SER A 261 -8.54 19.20 1.84
CA SER A 261 -7.69 18.31 1.04
C SER A 261 -7.32 18.98 -0.28
N ASN A 262 -6.05 18.88 -0.67
CA ASN A 262 -5.51 19.47 -1.91
C ASN A 262 -4.45 18.56 -2.55
N LEU A 263 -4.14 18.85 -3.81
CA LEU A 263 -3.02 18.26 -4.54
C LEU A 263 -1.98 19.34 -4.85
N PHE A 264 -0.75 19.12 -4.45
CA PHE A 264 0.38 20.04 -4.65
C PHE A 264 1.32 19.53 -5.73
N VAL A 265 1.93 20.46 -6.47
CA VAL A 265 2.99 20.16 -7.43
C VAL A 265 4.27 20.82 -6.96
N LEU A 266 5.32 20.02 -6.82
CA LEU A 266 6.66 20.51 -6.52
C LEU A 266 7.52 20.40 -7.79
N ASP A 267 8.33 21.39 -8.03
CA ASP A 267 9.27 21.46 -9.14
C ASP A 267 10.57 22.13 -8.69
N LYS A 268 11.63 21.94 -9.45
CA LYS A 268 12.89 22.61 -9.17
C LYS A 268 12.73 24.13 -9.32
N ARG A 269 13.25 24.85 -8.35
CA ARG A 269 13.37 26.32 -8.45
C ARG A 269 14.28 26.69 -9.60
N VAL A 270 13.82 27.57 -10.47
CA VAL A 270 14.58 27.99 -11.64
C VAL A 270 15.96 28.53 -11.23
N GLY A 271 17.02 27.93 -11.77
CA GLY A 271 18.41 28.32 -11.48
C GLY A 271 19.00 27.69 -10.19
N TYR A 272 18.24 26.84 -9.48
CA TYR A 272 18.66 26.19 -8.25
C TYR A 272 18.35 24.70 -8.29
N ASN A 273 19.05 23.91 -7.47
CA ASN A 273 18.76 22.47 -7.32
C ASN A 273 17.83 22.19 -6.14
N GLU A 274 16.96 23.13 -5.81
CA GLU A 274 16.02 23.08 -4.71
C GLU A 274 14.61 22.78 -5.22
N MET A 275 13.89 21.84 -4.60
CA MET A 275 12.49 21.59 -4.87
C MET A 275 11.61 22.53 -4.04
N ILE A 276 10.65 23.15 -4.70
CA ILE A 276 9.67 24.05 -4.08
C ILE A 276 8.26 23.72 -4.55
N VAL A 277 7.25 24.11 -3.77
CA VAL A 277 5.85 24.07 -4.23
C VAL A 277 5.65 25.14 -5.30
N THR A 278 5.25 24.72 -6.50
CA THR A 278 5.00 25.61 -7.62
C THR A 278 3.52 25.79 -7.92
N ASP A 279 2.69 24.82 -7.56
CA ASP A 279 1.25 24.87 -7.80
C ASP A 279 0.47 24.18 -6.68
N THR A 280 -0.73 24.70 -6.43
CA THR A 280 -1.76 24.06 -5.61
C THR A 280 -2.99 23.86 -6.48
N ILE A 281 -3.41 22.62 -6.61
CA ILE A 281 -4.61 22.25 -7.37
C ILE A 281 -5.68 21.91 -6.34
N ASN A 282 -6.74 22.72 -6.29
CA ASN A 282 -7.85 22.59 -5.34
C ASN A 282 -8.76 21.41 -5.73
N VAL A 283 -8.19 20.20 -5.69
CA VAL A 283 -8.87 18.94 -5.95
C VAL A 283 -8.49 17.99 -4.82
N PRO A 284 -9.47 17.44 -4.09
CA PRO A 284 -9.18 16.44 -3.08
C PRO A 284 -8.62 15.17 -3.72
N CYS A 285 -7.65 14.54 -3.06
CA CYS A 285 -6.97 13.36 -3.59
C CYS A 285 -6.62 12.38 -2.46
N SER A 286 -7.36 11.27 -2.39
CA SER A 286 -7.08 10.17 -1.46
C SER A 286 -6.04 9.21 -2.01
N ASN A 287 -6.09 8.94 -3.35
CA ASN A 287 -5.09 8.12 -4.02
C ASN A 287 -4.96 8.53 -5.50
N MET A 288 -3.80 8.24 -6.09
CA MET A 288 -3.50 8.61 -7.47
C MET A 288 -2.54 7.64 -8.15
N ALA A 289 -2.66 7.54 -9.48
CA ALA A 289 -1.76 6.81 -10.35
C ALA A 289 -1.42 7.65 -11.57
N ILE A 290 -0.15 7.65 -12.01
CA ILE A 290 0.30 8.39 -13.19
C ILE A 290 0.56 7.40 -14.32
N HIS A 291 0.00 7.67 -15.49
CA HIS A 291 0.29 6.96 -16.73
C HIS A 291 0.39 7.93 -17.90
N GLY A 292 1.52 7.92 -18.60
CA GLY A 292 1.78 8.86 -19.67
C GLY A 292 1.76 10.33 -19.20
N ASP A 293 0.86 11.13 -19.74
CA ASP A 293 0.62 12.52 -19.36
C ASP A 293 -0.61 12.70 -18.46
N SER A 294 -1.19 11.60 -17.99
CA SER A 294 -2.41 11.60 -17.18
C SER A 294 -2.13 11.15 -15.76
N LEU A 295 -2.58 11.95 -14.80
CA LEU A 295 -2.70 11.57 -13.40
C LEU A 295 -4.18 11.26 -13.16
N TYR A 296 -4.46 9.99 -12.86
CA TYR A 296 -5.76 9.50 -12.44
C TYR A 296 -5.86 9.58 -10.93
N LEU A 297 -6.94 10.11 -10.42
CA LEU A 297 -7.17 10.22 -8.98
C LEU A 297 -8.60 9.91 -8.60
N TYR A 298 -8.78 9.51 -7.37
CA TYR A 298 -10.06 9.56 -6.69
C TYR A 298 -9.90 10.19 -5.31
N SER A 299 -10.98 10.69 -4.76
CA SER A 299 -11.08 11.10 -3.37
C SER A 299 -12.33 10.55 -2.72
N HIS A 300 -12.16 10.13 -1.48
CA HIS A 300 -13.21 10.00 -0.48
C HIS A 300 -12.92 11.06 0.58
N ASP A 301 -13.58 12.19 0.46
CA ASP A 301 -13.37 13.36 1.32
C ASP A 301 -14.51 13.45 2.34
N TYR A 302 -14.16 13.39 3.63
CA TYR A 302 -15.11 13.52 4.73
C TYR A 302 -15.07 14.93 5.26
N ASP A 303 -16.23 15.54 5.39
CA ASP A 303 -16.41 16.90 5.91
C ASP A 303 -16.98 16.84 7.33
N ASN A 304 -16.19 17.28 8.31
CA ASN A 304 -16.55 17.27 9.72
C ASN A 304 -17.72 18.22 10.06
N ILE A 305 -17.98 19.25 9.22
CA ILE A 305 -19.07 20.23 9.45
C ILE A 305 -20.39 19.60 9.02
N THR A 306 -20.44 19.05 7.81
CA THR A 306 -21.65 18.46 7.23
C THR A 306 -21.85 17.00 7.62
N GLN A 307 -20.82 16.34 8.15
CA GLN A 307 -20.76 14.90 8.45
C GLN A 307 -21.07 14.02 7.23
N GLN A 308 -20.73 14.50 6.04
CA GLN A 308 -20.95 13.81 4.79
C GLN A 308 -19.62 13.46 4.11
N SER A 309 -19.65 12.36 3.38
CA SER A 309 -18.54 11.95 2.50
C SER A 309 -18.88 12.26 1.05
N THR A 310 -17.91 12.82 0.34
CA THR A 310 -18.01 13.06 -1.10
C THR A 310 -17.01 12.18 -1.83
N LEU A 311 -17.50 11.42 -2.82
CA LEU A 311 -16.66 10.65 -3.72
C LEU A 311 -16.43 11.45 -5.00
N THR A 312 -15.16 11.64 -5.36
CA THR A 312 -14.77 12.28 -6.61
C THR A 312 -13.76 11.43 -7.36
N TYR A 313 -13.82 11.52 -8.69
CA TYR A 313 -12.87 10.91 -9.60
C TYR A 313 -12.36 11.99 -10.55
N GLY A 314 -11.14 11.85 -11.05
CA GLY A 314 -10.61 12.84 -11.96
C GLY A 314 -9.41 12.39 -12.76
N ILE A 315 -9.18 13.08 -13.86
CA ILE A 315 -7.94 13.01 -14.63
C ILE A 315 -7.36 14.42 -14.71
N ILE A 316 -6.09 14.55 -14.34
CA ILE A 316 -5.30 15.77 -14.51
C ILE A 316 -4.24 15.51 -15.57
N ASN A 317 -4.09 16.43 -16.53
CA ASN A 317 -2.95 16.41 -17.43
C ASN A 317 -1.74 16.98 -16.69
N ILE A 318 -0.70 16.13 -16.47
CA ILE A 318 0.47 16.52 -15.66
C ILE A 318 1.34 17.59 -16.31
N LYS A 319 1.31 17.72 -17.63
CA LYS A 319 2.06 18.74 -18.36
C LYS A 319 1.44 20.12 -18.20
N THR A 320 0.12 20.21 -18.35
CA THR A 320 -0.63 21.48 -18.26
C THR A 320 -1.16 21.79 -16.86
N LYS A 321 -1.12 20.81 -15.94
CA LYS A 321 -1.64 20.87 -14.56
C LYS A 321 -3.15 21.17 -14.50
N LYS A 322 -3.89 20.85 -15.57
CA LYS A 322 -5.34 21.10 -15.68
C LYS A 322 -6.13 19.82 -15.52
N VAL A 323 -7.25 19.91 -14.80
CA VAL A 323 -8.27 18.86 -14.77
C VAL A 323 -8.86 18.72 -16.18
N VAL A 324 -8.72 17.54 -16.78
CA VAL A 324 -9.22 17.24 -18.14
C VAL A 324 -10.48 16.36 -18.11
N SER A 325 -10.72 15.65 -17.01
CA SER A 325 -11.96 14.94 -16.77
C SER A 325 -12.30 14.93 -15.27
N LYS A 326 -13.58 15.01 -14.95
CA LYS A 326 -14.09 14.90 -13.57
C LYS A 326 -14.54 13.47 -13.24
N ASN A 327 -14.46 12.54 -14.17
CA ASN A 327 -14.68 11.13 -13.96
C ASN A 327 -13.98 10.33 -15.07
N PHE A 328 -13.25 9.28 -14.71
CA PHE A 328 -12.62 8.37 -15.66
C PHE A 328 -13.44 7.07 -15.86
N ILE A 329 -14.51 6.85 -15.09
CA ILE A 329 -15.45 5.76 -15.29
C ILE A 329 -16.64 6.33 -16.08
N THR A 330 -16.87 5.80 -17.30
CA THR A 330 -17.79 6.43 -18.27
C THR A 330 -19.08 5.67 -18.51
N ASP A 331 -19.25 4.50 -17.91
CA ASP A 331 -20.40 3.61 -18.11
C ASP A 331 -21.41 3.61 -16.94
N GLY A 332 -21.21 4.52 -15.97
CA GLY A 332 -22.12 4.67 -14.83
C GLY A 332 -21.90 3.68 -13.69
N THR A 333 -20.89 2.79 -13.81
CA THR A 333 -20.61 1.76 -12.79
C THR A 333 -19.84 2.29 -11.59
N GLU A 334 -19.39 3.54 -11.62
CA GLU A 334 -18.84 4.24 -10.45
C GLU A 334 -19.82 4.30 -9.27
N LYS A 335 -21.12 4.29 -9.57
CA LYS A 335 -22.21 4.31 -8.57
C LYS A 335 -22.27 3.03 -7.72
N GLU A 336 -21.68 1.95 -8.21
CA GLU A 336 -21.59 0.68 -7.49
C GLU A 336 -20.43 0.67 -6.47
N ILE A 337 -19.46 1.57 -6.63
CA ILE A 337 -18.29 1.70 -5.74
C ILE A 337 -18.72 2.49 -4.50
N LYS A 338 -18.54 1.90 -3.34
CA LYS A 338 -18.90 2.51 -2.05
C LYS A 338 -17.74 3.24 -1.41
N MET A 339 -16.56 2.64 -1.47
CA MET A 339 -15.33 3.15 -0.87
C MET A 339 -14.16 2.84 -1.80
N PRO A 340 -13.86 3.69 -2.80
CA PRO A 340 -12.69 3.51 -3.64
C PRO A 340 -11.42 3.56 -2.76
N TYR A 341 -10.51 2.60 -2.95
CA TYR A 341 -9.36 2.47 -2.05
C TYR A 341 -8.02 2.33 -2.76
N GLY A 342 -7.88 1.40 -3.71
CA GLY A 342 -6.71 1.26 -4.56
C GLY A 342 -6.98 1.73 -5.99
N ILE A 343 -5.97 2.31 -6.62
CA ILE A 343 -5.99 2.67 -8.04
C ILE A 343 -4.65 2.30 -8.68
N SER A 344 -4.70 1.66 -9.84
CA SER A 344 -3.52 1.36 -10.65
C SER A 344 -3.86 1.39 -12.13
N ILE A 345 -2.87 1.69 -12.95
CA ILE A 345 -3.03 1.71 -14.41
C ILE A 345 -2.08 0.66 -15.00
N HIS A 346 -2.61 -0.23 -15.84
CA HIS A 346 -1.79 -1.23 -16.50
C HIS A 346 -0.76 -0.56 -17.41
N PRO A 347 0.53 -0.84 -17.24
CA PRO A 347 1.60 -0.06 -17.88
C PRO A 347 1.62 -0.17 -19.41
N GLU A 348 1.07 -1.24 -19.99
CA GLU A 348 1.05 -1.46 -21.44
C GLU A 348 -0.31 -1.16 -22.07
N THR A 349 -1.41 -1.61 -21.47
CA THR A 349 -2.75 -1.48 -22.07
C THR A 349 -3.44 -0.16 -21.71
N GLY A 350 -3.02 0.48 -20.59
CA GLY A 350 -3.69 1.64 -20.03
C GLY A 350 -5.03 1.29 -19.34
N ASP A 351 -5.32 0.01 -19.12
CA ASP A 351 -6.50 -0.42 -18.37
C ASP A 351 -6.42 0.11 -16.92
N ILE A 352 -7.55 0.58 -16.42
CA ILE A 352 -7.65 1.21 -15.10
C ILE A 352 -8.20 0.20 -14.11
N TYR A 353 -7.47 -0.01 -13.02
CA TYR A 353 -7.86 -0.87 -11.91
C TYR A 353 -8.29 -0.03 -10.72
N VAL A 354 -9.49 -0.26 -10.22
CA VAL A 354 -10.03 0.42 -9.04
C VAL A 354 -10.58 -0.63 -8.08
N THR A 355 -10.20 -0.51 -6.82
CA THR A 355 -10.73 -1.37 -5.77
C THR A 355 -11.80 -0.66 -4.96
N ASP A 356 -12.71 -1.44 -4.37
CA ASP A 356 -13.76 -0.98 -3.47
C ASP A 356 -13.64 -1.70 -2.13
N ALA A 357 -13.29 -0.97 -1.08
CA ALA A 357 -13.21 -1.48 0.29
C ALA A 357 -14.59 -1.56 0.98
N LYS A 358 -15.65 -1.13 0.30
CA LYS A 358 -17.05 -1.13 0.77
C LYS A 358 -17.23 -0.47 2.14
N ASN A 359 -17.27 -1.27 3.20
CA ASN A 359 -17.46 -0.83 4.58
C ASN A 359 -16.28 -1.15 5.49
N TYR A 360 -15.11 -1.46 4.90
CA TYR A 360 -13.87 -1.87 5.57
C TYR A 360 -13.91 -3.19 6.36
N VAL A 361 -15.05 -3.88 6.38
CA VAL A 361 -15.23 -5.14 7.16
C VAL A 361 -15.57 -6.32 6.28
N SER A 362 -16.32 -6.09 5.19
CA SER A 362 -16.67 -7.13 4.21
C SER A 362 -15.64 -7.20 3.10
N THR A 363 -15.56 -8.39 2.48
CA THR A 363 -14.73 -8.59 1.29
C THR A 363 -14.96 -7.51 0.24
N GLY A 364 -13.86 -6.96 -0.25
CA GLY A 364 -13.85 -5.92 -1.25
C GLY A 364 -14.10 -6.42 -2.67
N THR A 365 -13.86 -5.54 -3.63
CA THR A 365 -13.86 -5.91 -5.06
C THR A 365 -12.75 -5.18 -5.80
N LEU A 366 -12.30 -5.80 -6.90
CA LEU A 366 -11.42 -5.21 -7.90
C LEU A 366 -12.19 -5.12 -9.21
N SER A 367 -12.29 -3.93 -9.78
CA SER A 367 -12.85 -3.66 -11.11
C SER A 367 -11.76 -3.25 -12.08
N CYS A 368 -11.80 -3.80 -13.30
CA CYS A 368 -10.97 -3.39 -14.41
C CYS A 368 -11.82 -2.62 -15.42
N TYR A 369 -11.33 -1.46 -15.83
CA TYR A 369 -11.91 -0.62 -16.86
C TYR A 369 -10.93 -0.50 -18.01
N ASN A 370 -11.44 -0.43 -19.24
CA ASN A 370 -10.59 -0.09 -20.36
C ASN A 370 -10.19 1.40 -20.32
N LYS A 371 -9.28 1.82 -21.19
CA LYS A 371 -8.79 3.23 -21.24
C LYS A 371 -9.87 4.26 -21.54
N GLU A 372 -11.02 3.83 -22.07
CA GLU A 372 -12.21 4.66 -22.28
C GLU A 372 -13.10 4.74 -21.02
N GLY A 373 -12.76 4.02 -19.94
CA GLY A 373 -13.50 4.01 -18.67
C GLY A 373 -14.71 3.08 -18.64
N LYS A 374 -14.78 2.10 -19.54
CA LYS A 374 -15.84 1.08 -19.54
C LYS A 374 -15.37 -0.17 -18.82
N ARG A 375 -16.18 -0.69 -17.88
CA ARG A 375 -15.84 -1.87 -17.10
C ARG A 375 -15.73 -3.12 -17.97
N LYS A 376 -14.59 -3.78 -17.93
CA LYS A 376 -14.32 -5.06 -18.58
C LYS A 376 -14.81 -6.23 -17.72
N TRP A 377 -14.48 -6.19 -16.42
CA TRP A 377 -14.85 -7.22 -15.45
C TRP A 377 -14.73 -6.70 -14.01
N ARG A 378 -15.23 -7.49 -13.08
CA ARG A 378 -15.14 -7.26 -11.63
C ARG A 378 -15.01 -8.60 -10.92
N VAL A 379 -14.17 -8.67 -9.89
CA VAL A 379 -13.95 -9.85 -9.03
C VAL A 379 -14.04 -9.46 -7.55
N SER A 380 -14.31 -10.46 -6.70
CA SER A 380 -14.22 -10.30 -5.25
C SER A 380 -12.77 -10.44 -4.80
N THR A 381 -12.36 -9.68 -3.77
CA THR A 381 -11.02 -9.66 -3.19
C THR A 381 -11.06 -10.06 -1.72
N GLY A 382 -9.94 -9.93 -1.00
CA GLY A 382 -9.93 -9.87 0.46
C GLY A 382 -10.55 -8.58 1.01
N ASP A 383 -10.42 -8.37 2.32
CA ASP A 383 -10.94 -7.18 3.00
C ASP A 383 -9.99 -5.98 2.77
N ILE A 384 -10.53 -4.83 2.40
CA ILE A 384 -9.78 -3.58 2.14
C ILE A 384 -8.67 -3.79 1.08
N PRO A 385 -9.03 -4.09 -0.18
CA PRO A 385 -8.05 -4.22 -1.26
C PRO A 385 -7.39 -2.88 -1.59
N ALA A 386 -6.05 -2.80 -1.49
CA ALA A 386 -5.35 -1.51 -1.45
C ALA A 386 -4.29 -1.35 -2.54
N HIS A 387 -3.24 -2.15 -2.49
CA HIS A 387 -2.02 -1.90 -3.25
C HIS A 387 -1.77 -2.99 -4.28
N MET A 388 -1.38 -2.55 -5.48
CA MET A 388 -1.18 -3.41 -6.64
C MET A 388 0.22 -3.23 -7.21
N VAL A 389 0.84 -4.35 -7.63
CA VAL A 389 2.13 -4.34 -8.34
C VAL A 389 2.13 -5.37 -9.47
N TYR A 390 2.69 -5.00 -10.62
CA TYR A 390 2.72 -5.84 -11.81
C TYR A 390 3.97 -6.73 -11.83
N LEU A 391 3.74 -8.04 -12.04
CA LEU A 391 4.79 -9.04 -12.26
C LEU A 391 5.17 -9.05 -13.74
N LYS A 392 6.41 -8.80 -14.04
CA LYS A 392 6.99 -8.95 -15.40
C LYS A 392 7.34 -10.39 -15.69
N LYS A 393 7.25 -10.79 -16.99
CA LYS A 393 7.71 -12.10 -17.47
C LYS A 393 9.20 -12.31 -17.28
#